data_fdd9e67bc9951930ab85dd2e940f9bf7
#
_entry.id   fdd9e67bc9951930ab85dd2e940f9bf7
#
_cell.length_a   1.000
_cell.length_b   1.000
_cell.length_c   1.000
_cell.angle_alpha   90.00
_cell.angle_beta   90.00
_cell.angle_gamma   90.00
#
_symmetry.space_group_name_H-M   'P 1'
#
loop_
_entity.id
_entity.type
_entity.pdbx_description
1 polymer ?
#
loop_
_entity_poly.entity_id
_entity_poly.type
_entity_poly.pdbx_seq_one_letter_code
_entity_poly.pdbx_strand_id
1 'polypeptide(L)'
;KIGPLTMLDIGGPGMMLAYGVGRIGCQMSGDGDWGIPNLSPKPHWLSWLPDWMWSFNFPHNVNMVDPDNRIPDCVGKFCYALKLPVYPTSFYESVVCLLLFLVLWQLRHKFKAPGVLFGIYMILNGIERFFIELIRVNTRYHLAGISFTQAEMISLILVIGGIGLISYA
;
A
#
# COMPACT_ATOMS: atom_id res chain seq x y z
N LYS A 1 4.56 -1.72 -35.13
CA LYS A 1 5.25 -2.14 -33.88
C LYS A 1 4.93 -1.12 -32.82
N ILE A 2 4.47 -1.56 -31.64
CA ILE A 2 4.18 -0.69 -30.48
C ILE A 2 5.53 -0.37 -29.82
N GLY A 3 5.79 0.90 -29.55
CA GLY A 3 7.01 1.34 -28.88
C GLY A 3 7.01 0.94 -27.39
N PRO A 4 8.18 0.80 -26.75
CA PRO A 4 8.27 0.38 -25.34
C PRO A 4 7.55 1.35 -24.39
N LEU A 5 7.65 2.65 -24.60
CA LEU A 5 6.95 3.64 -23.76
C LEU A 5 5.43 3.53 -23.86
N THR A 6 4.89 3.25 -25.05
CA THR A 6 3.46 2.99 -25.23
C THR A 6 3.01 1.73 -24.51
N MET A 7 3.84 0.68 -24.49
CA MET A 7 3.55 -0.53 -23.70
C MET A 7 3.49 -0.26 -22.20
N LEU A 8 4.40 0.59 -21.70
CA LEU A 8 4.41 1.01 -20.29
C LEU A 8 3.15 1.82 -19.96
N ASP A 9 2.72 2.72 -20.83
CA ASP A 9 1.48 3.49 -20.64
C ASP A 9 0.24 2.60 -20.58
N ILE A 10 0.19 1.57 -21.41
CA ILE A 10 -0.91 0.58 -21.37
C ILE A 10 -0.88 -0.23 -20.07
N GLY A 11 0.32 -0.59 -19.62
CA GLY A 11 0.52 -1.41 -18.41
C GLY A 11 0.28 -0.65 -17.11
N GLY A 12 0.59 0.66 -17.04
CA GLY A 12 0.57 1.44 -15.81
C GLY A 12 -0.73 1.34 -15.01
N PRO A 13 -1.91 1.61 -15.59
CA PRO A 13 -3.18 1.44 -14.88
C PRO A 13 -3.42 0.01 -14.42
N GLY A 14 -3.09 -0.99 -15.25
CA GLY A 14 -3.22 -2.41 -14.90
C GLY A 14 -2.33 -2.80 -13.71
N MET A 15 -1.11 -2.27 -13.65
CA MET A 15 -0.18 -2.50 -12.52
C MET A 15 -0.71 -1.88 -11.22
N MET A 16 -1.30 -0.67 -11.27
CA MET A 16 -1.92 -0.05 -10.10
C MET A 16 -3.10 -0.87 -9.58
N LEU A 17 -3.95 -1.38 -10.49
CA LEU A 17 -5.05 -2.26 -10.12
C LEU A 17 -4.56 -3.56 -9.49
N ALA A 18 -3.58 -4.21 -10.11
CA ALA A 18 -3.00 -5.46 -9.62
C ALA A 18 -2.39 -5.28 -8.22
N TYR A 19 -1.70 -4.17 -8.00
CA TYR A 19 -1.15 -3.83 -6.69
C TYR A 19 -2.27 -3.68 -5.64
N GLY A 20 -3.31 -2.89 -5.92
CA GLY A 20 -4.44 -2.71 -5.01
C GLY A 20 -5.18 -4.02 -4.67
N VAL A 21 -5.39 -4.88 -5.67
CA VAL A 21 -6.00 -6.22 -5.47
C VAL A 21 -5.08 -7.11 -4.64
N GLY A 22 -3.76 -7.09 -4.88
CA GLY A 22 -2.79 -7.83 -4.08
C GLY A 22 -2.85 -7.46 -2.60
N ARG A 23 -3.06 -6.17 -2.29
CA ARG A 23 -3.19 -5.68 -0.90
C ARG A 23 -4.43 -6.21 -0.18
N ILE A 24 -5.50 -6.55 -0.89
CA ILE A 24 -6.64 -7.26 -0.29
C ILE A 24 -6.18 -8.64 0.21
N GLY A 25 -5.32 -9.33 -0.54
CA GLY A 25 -4.72 -10.59 -0.10
C GLY A 25 -3.93 -10.43 1.20
N CYS A 26 -3.06 -9.41 1.30
CA CYS A 26 -2.31 -9.09 2.51
C CYS A 26 -3.24 -8.79 3.70
N GLN A 27 -4.32 -8.05 3.48
CA GLN A 27 -5.31 -7.76 4.51
C GLN A 27 -6.01 -9.01 5.03
N MET A 28 -6.30 -9.96 4.16
CA MET A 28 -7.00 -11.21 4.52
C MET A 28 -6.05 -12.23 5.18
N SER A 29 -4.80 -12.29 4.72
CA SER A 29 -3.82 -13.24 5.24
C SER A 29 -3.17 -12.81 6.55
N GLY A 30 -3.10 -11.49 6.80
CA GLY A 30 -2.33 -10.97 7.92
C GLY A 30 -0.85 -11.36 7.81
N ASP A 31 -0.21 -11.02 6.69
CA ASP A 31 1.16 -11.42 6.35
C ASP A 31 2.25 -10.49 6.93
N GLY A 32 1.87 -9.56 7.80
CA GLY A 32 2.81 -8.63 8.45
C GLY A 32 2.77 -7.22 7.87
N ASP A 33 2.03 -7.00 6.80
CA ASP A 33 1.88 -5.70 6.14
C ASP A 33 0.88 -4.78 6.85
N TRP A 34 0.89 -4.78 8.18
CA TRP A 34 0.04 -3.89 9.00
C TRP A 34 0.79 -2.68 9.53
N GLY A 35 0.03 -1.71 10.05
CA GLY A 35 0.55 -0.48 10.60
C GLY A 35 0.99 -0.59 12.06
N ILE A 36 1.40 0.55 12.60
CA ILE A 36 1.73 0.69 14.02
C ILE A 36 0.50 0.40 14.90
N PRO A 37 0.71 0.04 16.19
CA PRO A 37 -0.38 -0.14 17.14
C PRO A 37 -1.31 1.08 17.19
N ASN A 38 -2.61 0.83 17.12
CA ASN A 38 -3.64 1.85 17.18
C ASN A 38 -4.56 1.61 18.38
N LEU A 39 -4.24 2.25 19.49
CA LEU A 39 -5.04 2.24 20.71
C LEU A 39 -5.96 3.47 20.81
N SER A 40 -5.90 4.36 19.84
CA SER A 40 -6.72 5.57 19.84
C SER A 40 -8.18 5.25 19.57
N PRO A 41 -9.11 5.85 20.31
CA PRO A 41 -10.53 5.70 20.04
C PRO A 41 -10.87 6.17 18.63
N LYS A 42 -11.78 5.46 17.97
CA LYS A 42 -12.25 5.85 16.63
C LYS A 42 -12.89 7.24 16.69
N PRO A 43 -12.46 8.18 15.82
CA PRO A 43 -13.05 9.53 15.80
C PRO A 43 -14.55 9.49 15.52
N HIS A 44 -15.31 10.35 16.17
CA HIS A 44 -16.77 10.37 16.06
C HIS A 44 -17.29 10.53 14.61
N TRP A 45 -16.56 11.30 13.78
CA TRP A 45 -16.91 11.47 12.36
C TRP A 45 -16.71 10.21 11.49
N LEU A 46 -15.99 9.20 12.01
CA LEU A 46 -15.83 7.87 11.40
C LEU A 46 -16.74 6.81 12.04
N SER A 47 -17.66 7.18 12.92
CA SER A 47 -18.52 6.22 13.64
C SER A 47 -19.36 5.32 12.71
N TRP A 48 -19.63 5.78 11.49
CA TRP A 48 -20.35 5.04 10.46
C TRP A 48 -19.53 3.91 9.80
N LEU A 49 -18.20 3.93 9.95
CA LEU A 49 -17.33 2.86 9.44
C LEU A 49 -17.26 1.69 10.43
N PRO A 50 -17.11 0.45 9.95
CA PRO A 50 -16.80 -0.70 10.81
C PRO A 50 -15.49 -0.49 11.61
N ASP A 51 -15.43 -1.04 12.81
CA ASP A 51 -14.27 -0.82 13.70
C ASP A 51 -12.98 -1.40 13.15
N TRP A 52 -13.04 -2.51 12.42
CA TRP A 52 -11.88 -3.13 11.79
C TRP A 52 -11.20 -2.26 10.73
N MET A 53 -11.90 -1.28 10.16
CA MET A 53 -11.31 -0.30 9.24
C MET A 53 -10.49 0.77 9.94
N TRP A 54 -10.66 0.93 11.26
CA TRP A 54 -9.88 1.86 12.08
C TRP A 54 -8.79 1.15 12.85
N SER A 55 -9.08 -0.03 13.38
CA SER A 55 -8.22 -0.77 14.29
C SER A 55 -8.53 -2.26 14.17
N PHE A 56 -7.52 -3.09 13.84
CA PHE A 56 -7.71 -4.49 13.52
C PHE A 56 -6.64 -5.38 14.14
N ASN A 57 -7.06 -6.52 14.68
CA ASN A 57 -6.16 -7.47 15.37
C ASN A 57 -5.66 -8.60 14.47
N PHE A 58 -5.99 -8.61 13.19
CA PHE A 58 -5.62 -9.65 12.23
C PHE A 58 -5.76 -11.06 12.79
N PRO A 59 -6.99 -11.52 13.11
CA PRO A 59 -7.24 -12.89 13.55
C PRO A 59 -6.85 -13.86 12.43
N HIS A 60 -6.31 -15.00 12.81
CA HIS A 60 -5.83 -16.03 11.89
C HIS A 60 -4.65 -15.61 11.00
N ASN A 61 -3.79 -14.69 11.47
CA ASN A 61 -2.65 -14.23 10.70
C ASN A 61 -1.67 -15.36 10.38
N VAL A 62 -1.13 -15.34 9.14
CA VAL A 62 -0.24 -16.40 8.63
C VAL A 62 1.14 -16.38 9.30
N ASN A 63 1.57 -15.23 9.85
CA ASN A 63 2.86 -15.09 10.52
C ASN A 63 2.85 -15.65 11.95
N MET A 64 1.68 -16.00 12.48
CA MET A 64 1.53 -16.53 13.85
C MET A 64 2.26 -15.66 14.89
N VAL A 65 2.20 -14.35 14.69
CA VAL A 65 2.74 -13.37 15.63
C VAL A 65 1.92 -13.45 16.94
N ASP A 66 2.58 -13.14 18.05
CA ASP A 66 1.99 -13.26 19.39
C ASP A 66 1.48 -14.67 19.72
N PRO A 67 2.38 -15.68 19.82
CA PRO A 67 1.99 -17.07 20.06
C PRO A 67 1.23 -17.30 21.37
N ASP A 68 1.33 -16.35 22.33
CA ASP A 68 0.58 -16.37 23.57
C ASP A 68 -0.87 -15.88 23.42
N ASN A 69 -1.20 -15.26 22.29
CA ASN A 69 -2.55 -14.73 22.01
C ASN A 69 -3.32 -15.64 21.05
N ARG A 70 -3.48 -16.90 21.47
CA ARG A 70 -4.23 -17.88 20.69
C ARG A 70 -5.73 -17.61 20.79
N ILE A 71 -6.42 -17.73 19.66
CA ILE A 71 -7.88 -17.60 19.57
C ILE A 71 -8.51 -18.83 20.23
N PRO A 72 -9.39 -18.67 21.26
CA PRO A 72 -10.09 -19.78 21.88
C PRO A 72 -10.88 -20.61 20.87
N ASP A 73 -10.99 -21.91 21.10
CA ASP A 73 -11.76 -22.86 20.29
C ASP A 73 -11.39 -22.93 18.80
N CYS A 74 -10.28 -22.29 18.40
CA CYS A 74 -9.79 -22.37 17.03
C CYS A 74 -9.06 -23.69 16.78
N VAL A 75 -9.44 -24.39 15.71
CA VAL A 75 -8.80 -25.62 15.24
C VAL A 75 -8.01 -25.33 13.97
N GLY A 76 -6.70 -25.58 14.01
CA GLY A 76 -5.83 -25.38 12.85
C GLY A 76 -4.49 -24.73 13.19
N LYS A 77 -3.73 -24.40 12.14
CA LYS A 77 -2.40 -23.81 12.25
C LYS A 77 -2.43 -22.31 12.55
N PHE A 78 -3.33 -21.58 11.93
CA PHE A 78 -3.38 -20.11 11.98
C PHE A 78 -4.41 -19.62 12.99
N CYS A 79 -4.19 -19.94 14.28
CA CYS A 79 -5.12 -19.62 15.35
C CYS A 79 -4.60 -18.52 16.29
N TYR A 80 -3.94 -17.53 15.73
CA TYR A 80 -3.35 -16.43 16.49
C TYR A 80 -3.86 -15.08 15.99
N ALA A 81 -3.97 -14.13 16.90
CA ALA A 81 -4.31 -12.74 16.62
C ALA A 81 -3.25 -11.81 17.24
N LEU A 82 -3.15 -10.58 16.77
CA LEU A 82 -2.29 -9.58 17.41
C LEU A 82 -2.84 -9.21 18.80
N LYS A 83 -1.96 -9.08 19.79
CA LYS A 83 -2.33 -8.61 21.14
C LYS A 83 -2.85 -7.17 21.12
N LEU A 84 -2.19 -6.33 20.36
CA LEU A 84 -2.56 -4.94 20.19
C LEU A 84 -3.18 -4.74 18.80
N PRO A 85 -4.33 -4.05 18.72
CA PRO A 85 -4.91 -3.69 17.45
C PRO A 85 -3.99 -2.68 16.73
N VAL A 86 -3.93 -2.78 15.42
CA VAL A 86 -3.05 -1.99 14.54
C VAL A 86 -3.84 -1.30 13.44
N TYR A 87 -3.26 -0.31 12.78
CA TYR A 87 -3.84 0.25 11.57
C TYR A 87 -3.85 -0.79 10.45
N PRO A 88 -4.99 -1.06 9.78
CA PRO A 88 -5.07 -1.98 8.65
C PRO A 88 -4.51 -1.33 7.37
N THR A 89 -3.20 -1.10 7.33
CA THR A 89 -2.53 -0.37 6.24
C THR A 89 -2.72 -1.03 4.90
N SER A 90 -2.74 -2.37 4.83
CA SER A 90 -3.02 -3.10 3.59
C SER A 90 -4.40 -2.77 3.01
N PHE A 91 -5.40 -2.56 3.88
CA PHE A 91 -6.73 -2.11 3.45
C PHE A 91 -6.66 -0.68 2.90
N TYR A 92 -5.96 0.23 3.58
CA TYR A 92 -5.83 1.62 3.11
C TYR A 92 -5.09 1.70 1.77
N GLU A 93 -3.99 0.96 1.62
CA GLU A 93 -3.27 0.82 0.35
C GLU A 93 -4.20 0.32 -0.76
N SER A 94 -4.99 -0.72 -0.49
CA SER A 94 -5.94 -1.26 -1.47
C SER A 94 -6.93 -0.19 -1.95
N VAL A 95 -7.57 0.52 -1.03
CA VAL A 95 -8.55 1.57 -1.37
C VAL A 95 -7.89 2.69 -2.17
N VAL A 96 -6.74 3.19 -1.73
CA VAL A 96 -6.02 4.26 -2.43
C VAL A 96 -5.60 3.82 -3.82
N CYS A 97 -5.02 2.63 -3.97
CA CYS A 97 -4.60 2.10 -5.27
C CYS A 97 -5.77 1.90 -6.24
N LEU A 98 -6.95 1.46 -5.75
CA LEU A 98 -8.15 1.37 -6.58
C LEU A 98 -8.62 2.75 -7.05
N LEU A 99 -8.57 3.77 -6.19
CA LEU A 99 -8.89 5.15 -6.57
C LEU A 99 -7.88 5.70 -7.58
N LEU A 100 -6.59 5.49 -7.36
CA LEU A 100 -5.53 5.90 -8.29
C LEU A 100 -5.63 5.17 -9.64
N PHE A 101 -6.01 3.89 -9.63
CA PHE A 101 -6.34 3.17 -10.86
C PHE A 101 -7.45 3.87 -11.66
N LEU A 102 -8.55 4.27 -10.99
CA LEU A 102 -9.65 4.97 -11.65
C LEU A 102 -9.20 6.31 -12.24
N VAL A 103 -8.34 7.04 -11.54
CA VAL A 103 -7.73 8.29 -12.04
C VAL A 103 -6.89 8.01 -13.29
N LEU A 104 -5.97 7.05 -13.25
CA LEU A 104 -5.13 6.67 -14.39
C LEU A 104 -5.99 6.19 -15.58
N TRP A 105 -7.05 5.42 -15.29
CA TRP A 105 -7.97 4.93 -16.31
C TRP A 105 -8.71 6.04 -17.03
N GLN A 106 -9.08 7.12 -16.34
CA GLN A 106 -9.67 8.32 -16.95
C GLN A 106 -8.64 9.13 -17.74
N LEU A 107 -7.41 9.24 -17.21
CA LEU A 107 -6.34 10.01 -17.84
C LEU A 107 -5.79 9.37 -19.11
N ARG A 108 -5.93 8.05 -19.30
CA ARG A 108 -5.38 7.31 -20.44
C ARG A 108 -5.78 7.86 -21.83
N HIS A 109 -6.91 8.56 -21.91
CA HIS A 109 -7.40 9.16 -23.15
C HIS A 109 -6.96 10.60 -23.35
N LYS A 110 -6.42 11.25 -22.31
CA LYS A 110 -6.03 12.65 -22.35
C LYS A 110 -4.61 12.86 -22.88
N PHE A 111 -3.71 11.95 -22.54
CA PHE A 111 -2.30 12.04 -22.92
C PHE A 111 -2.01 11.17 -24.15
N LYS A 112 -1.41 11.78 -25.18
CA LYS A 112 -1.04 11.12 -26.43
C LYS A 112 0.47 10.88 -26.55
N ALA A 113 1.28 11.62 -25.77
CA ALA A 113 2.72 11.43 -25.76
C ALA A 113 3.09 10.15 -25.02
N PRO A 114 3.85 9.23 -25.66
CA PRO A 114 4.22 7.95 -25.07
C PRO A 114 5.13 8.14 -23.85
N GLY A 115 4.81 7.48 -22.72
CA GLY A 115 5.56 7.54 -21.47
C GLY A 115 4.95 8.49 -20.42
N VAL A 116 4.08 9.41 -20.81
CA VAL A 116 3.47 10.38 -19.86
C VAL A 116 2.58 9.69 -18.86
N LEU A 117 1.71 8.78 -19.29
CA LEU A 117 0.79 8.09 -18.37
C LEU A 117 1.55 7.20 -17.39
N PHE A 118 2.59 6.51 -17.84
CA PHE A 118 3.45 5.71 -16.97
C PHE A 118 4.26 6.58 -16.00
N GLY A 119 4.73 7.74 -16.43
CA GLY A 119 5.37 8.72 -15.55
C GLY A 119 4.42 9.18 -14.43
N ILE A 120 3.15 9.46 -14.76
CA ILE A 120 2.12 9.80 -13.78
C ILE A 120 1.88 8.61 -12.82
N TYR A 121 1.80 7.38 -13.34
CA TYR A 121 1.69 6.17 -12.51
C TYR A 121 2.84 6.07 -11.51
N MET A 122 4.09 6.28 -11.96
CA MET A 122 5.27 6.23 -11.07
C MET A 122 5.19 7.27 -9.96
N ILE A 123 4.80 8.51 -10.27
CA ILE A 123 4.65 9.59 -9.29
C ILE A 123 3.57 9.24 -8.27
N LEU A 124 2.39 8.83 -8.72
CA LEU A 124 1.28 8.51 -7.86
C LEU A 124 1.60 7.32 -6.94
N ASN A 125 2.22 6.27 -7.48
CA ASN A 125 2.65 5.11 -6.72
C ASN A 125 3.72 5.48 -5.68
N GLY A 126 4.70 6.31 -6.05
CA GLY A 126 5.73 6.77 -5.12
C GLY A 126 5.15 7.62 -3.99
N ILE A 127 4.20 8.53 -4.27
CA ILE A 127 3.53 9.35 -3.26
C ILE A 127 2.70 8.46 -2.31
N GLU A 128 1.89 7.56 -2.85
CA GLU A 128 1.08 6.63 -2.07
C GLU A 128 1.96 5.83 -1.09
N ARG A 129 3.01 5.21 -1.62
CA ARG A 129 3.93 4.40 -0.82
C ARG A 129 4.63 5.20 0.26
N PHE A 130 4.99 6.44 -0.01
CA PHE A 130 5.59 7.33 1.00
C PHE A 130 4.64 7.58 2.18
N PHE A 131 3.37 7.91 1.91
CA PHE A 131 2.38 8.17 2.97
C PHE A 131 2.04 6.94 3.79
N ILE A 132 1.90 5.79 3.16
CA ILE A 132 1.63 4.53 3.89
C ILE A 132 2.80 4.16 4.79
N GLU A 133 4.04 4.40 4.35
CA GLU A 133 5.23 4.10 5.14
C GLU A 133 5.28 4.87 6.47
N LEU A 134 4.68 6.06 6.56
CA LEU A 134 4.63 6.84 7.80
C LEU A 134 3.86 6.14 8.93
N ILE A 135 2.90 5.29 8.58
CA ILE A 135 2.04 4.58 9.55
C ILE A 135 2.32 3.07 9.59
N ARG A 136 3.29 2.58 8.81
CA ARG A 136 3.65 1.17 8.74
C ARG A 136 4.79 0.83 9.70
N VAL A 137 4.79 -0.40 10.20
CA VAL A 137 5.90 -0.93 11.00
C VAL A 137 6.99 -1.47 10.07
N ASN A 138 8.03 -0.68 9.82
CA ASN A 138 9.14 -1.10 8.98
C ASN A 138 10.50 -0.87 9.64
N THR A 139 11.48 -1.66 9.24
CA THR A 139 12.88 -1.54 9.69
C THR A 139 13.47 -0.25 9.12
N ARG A 140 13.97 0.61 10.00
CA ARG A 140 14.68 1.84 9.61
C ARG A 140 16.16 1.58 9.46
N TYR A 141 16.71 2.04 8.36
CA TYR A 141 18.15 2.05 8.10
C TYR A 141 18.73 3.40 8.51
N HIS A 142 19.90 3.38 9.17
CA HIS A 142 20.61 4.57 9.55
C HIS A 142 21.87 4.71 8.69
N LEU A 143 21.92 5.74 7.86
CA LEU A 143 23.09 6.07 7.05
C LEU A 143 23.43 7.55 7.22
N ALA A 144 24.67 7.86 7.61
CA ALA A 144 25.17 9.23 7.76
C ALA A 144 24.28 10.16 8.63
N GLY A 145 23.65 9.61 9.68
CA GLY A 145 22.81 10.40 10.61
C GLY A 145 21.36 10.61 10.14
N ILE A 146 20.99 10.11 8.97
CA ILE A 146 19.61 10.12 8.46
C ILE A 146 19.02 8.72 8.61
N SER A 147 17.82 8.64 9.19
CA SER A 147 17.06 7.39 9.27
C SER A 147 16.00 7.36 8.18
N PHE A 148 16.07 6.36 7.33
CA PHE A 148 15.10 6.16 6.25
C PHE A 148 14.72 4.67 6.14
N THR A 149 13.57 4.41 5.54
CA THR A 149 13.16 3.05 5.21
C THR A 149 13.49 2.75 3.75
N GLN A 150 13.55 1.46 3.41
CA GLN A 150 13.71 1.04 2.02
C GLN A 150 12.58 1.57 1.13
N ALA A 151 11.36 1.62 1.66
CA ALA A 151 10.21 2.10 0.93
C ALA A 151 10.26 3.61 0.63
N GLU A 152 10.77 4.43 1.58
CA GLU A 152 11.00 5.86 1.36
C GLU A 152 12.02 6.12 0.23
N MET A 153 13.09 5.34 0.15
CA MET A 153 14.05 5.44 -0.97
C MET A 153 13.42 5.07 -2.30
N ILE A 154 12.67 3.95 -2.35
CA ILE A 154 12.00 3.51 -3.56
C ILE A 154 10.97 4.54 -4.01
N SER A 155 10.20 5.12 -3.09
CA SER A 155 9.21 6.14 -3.41
C SER A 155 9.84 7.40 -4.00
N LEU A 156 10.98 7.84 -3.47
CA LEU A 156 11.73 8.98 -4.02
C LEU A 156 12.23 8.70 -5.44
N ILE A 157 12.79 7.51 -5.68
CA ILE A 157 13.26 7.09 -7.01
C ILE A 157 12.09 7.05 -8.01
N LEU A 158 10.93 6.55 -7.59
CA LEU A 158 9.74 6.51 -8.43
C LEU A 158 9.25 7.91 -8.80
N VAL A 159 9.21 8.84 -7.85
CA VAL A 159 8.78 10.23 -8.12
C VAL A 159 9.76 10.93 -9.05
N ILE A 160 11.06 10.86 -8.79
CA ILE A 160 12.08 11.48 -9.63
C ILE A 160 12.08 10.85 -11.04
N GLY A 161 12.03 9.53 -11.11
CA GLY A 161 11.96 8.79 -12.38
C GLY A 161 10.71 9.14 -13.20
N GLY A 162 9.56 9.26 -12.53
CA GLY A 162 8.31 9.67 -13.17
C GLY A 162 8.36 11.10 -13.72
N ILE A 163 8.92 12.06 -12.96
CA ILE A 163 9.13 13.43 -13.43
C ILE A 163 10.09 13.44 -14.63
N GLY A 164 11.20 12.71 -14.54
CA GLY A 164 12.17 12.58 -15.63
C GLY A 164 11.55 12.00 -16.89
N LEU A 165 10.72 10.97 -16.77
CA LEU A 165 10.03 10.34 -17.89
C LEU A 165 9.03 11.30 -18.57
N ILE A 166 8.25 12.04 -17.79
CA ILE A 166 7.31 13.03 -18.32
C ILE A 166 8.06 14.17 -19.03
N SER A 167 9.22 14.57 -18.49
CA SER A 167 10.04 15.65 -19.12
C SER A 167 10.70 15.20 -20.42
N TYR A 168 10.93 13.90 -20.58
CA TYR A 168 11.51 13.33 -21.80
C TYR A 168 10.46 13.07 -22.89
N ALA A 169 9.21 12.79 -22.53
CA ALA A 169 8.11 12.42 -23.44
C ALA A 169 7.53 13.62 -24.19
#